data_e056ae8213f0bdb0bdc6831bc72d1e0b
#
_entry.id   e056ae8213f0bdb0bdc6831bc72d1e0b
#
_cell.length_a   1.000
_cell.length_b   1.000
_cell.length_c   1.000
_cell.angle_alpha   90.00
_cell.angle_beta   90.00
_cell.angle_gamma   90.00
#
_symmetry.space_group_name_H-M   'P 1'
#
loop_
_entity.id
_entity.type
_entity.pdbx_description
1 polymer ?
#
loop_
_entity_poly.entity_id
_entity_poly.type
_entity_poly.pdbx_seq_one_letter_code
_entity_poly.pdbx_strand_id
1 'polypeptide(L)'
;RQMCIRDSRYGKNFIKAREAHITDPRSDIYNTILYPKTGADLPCFGMDLMKFSEKKVILVFDFQHPREKYLFSVDGLPKDDGKYRFFEMGNHFSENIFVRYCKPDEVDEHLPMFKQYLTEYKKMVELNDPQGEDTTVYADFDKYMTELDPVRGYLKGKFGEEKSESFVNDFLSVSYTHLRAHETRF
;
A
#
# COMPACT_ATOMS: atom_id res chain seq x y z
N ARG A 1 1.06 -8.35 -21.31
CA ARG A 1 0.90 -8.37 -19.83
C ARG A 1 2.27 -8.12 -19.22
N GLN A 2 2.37 -7.16 -18.38
CA GLN A 2 3.61 -6.82 -17.71
C GLN A 2 3.32 -6.63 -16.22
N MET A 3 4.20 -7.16 -15.38
CA MET A 3 4.23 -6.83 -13.96
C MET A 3 5.65 -6.38 -13.64
N CYS A 4 5.77 -5.25 -12.94
CA CYS A 4 7.02 -4.75 -12.42
C CYS A 4 6.84 -4.59 -10.90
N ILE A 5 7.74 -5.16 -10.14
CA ILE A 5 7.80 -4.97 -8.69
C ILE A 5 9.18 -4.39 -8.39
N ARG A 6 9.20 -3.32 -7.61
CA ARG A 6 10.41 -2.69 -7.14
C ARG A 6 10.42 -2.65 -5.62
N ASP A 7 11.44 -3.23 -5.04
CA ASP A 7 11.81 -3.01 -3.65
C ASP A 7 13.04 -2.12 -3.61
N SER A 8 12.96 -1.03 -2.86
CA SER A 8 14.09 -0.14 -2.67
C SER A 8 14.17 0.32 -1.22
N ARG A 9 15.39 0.50 -0.73
CA ARG A 9 15.62 1.20 0.54
C ARG A 9 15.55 2.68 0.26
N TYR A 10 14.52 3.33 0.76
CA TYR A 10 14.31 4.76 0.58
C TYR A 10 14.68 5.53 1.85
N GLY A 11 15.75 6.31 1.72
CA GLY A 11 16.08 7.34 2.69
C GLY A 11 16.43 6.85 4.10
N LYS A 12 16.72 7.82 4.97
CA LYS A 12 17.21 7.60 6.32
C LYS A 12 16.19 6.88 7.23
N ASN A 13 14.91 7.13 7.03
CA ASN A 13 13.83 6.78 7.97
C ASN A 13 12.94 5.61 7.52
N PHE A 14 13.25 4.97 6.39
CA PHE A 14 12.47 3.86 5.85
C PHE A 14 13.28 2.58 5.80
N ILE A 15 12.64 1.46 6.20
CA ILE A 15 13.20 0.12 6.03
C ILE A 15 13.02 -0.32 4.59
N LYS A 16 11.83 -0.08 4.04
CA LYS A 16 11.42 -0.58 2.73
C LYS A 16 10.40 0.36 2.09
N ALA A 17 10.51 0.52 0.79
CA ALA A 17 9.42 0.97 -0.06
C ALA A 17 9.16 -0.11 -1.08
N ARG A 18 7.92 -0.51 -1.23
CA ARG A 18 7.49 -1.49 -2.20
C ARG A 18 6.59 -0.81 -3.23
N GLU A 19 6.85 -1.09 -4.49
CA GLU A 19 6.02 -0.68 -5.61
C GLU A 19 5.67 -1.91 -6.43
N ALA A 20 4.40 -2.09 -6.74
CA ALA A 20 3.91 -3.10 -7.66
C ALA A 20 3.10 -2.43 -8.78
N HIS A 21 3.48 -2.70 -10.02
CA HIS A 21 2.79 -2.18 -11.19
C HIS A 21 2.40 -3.34 -12.10
N ILE A 22 1.10 -3.52 -12.30
CA ILE A 22 0.53 -4.60 -13.10
C ILE A 22 -0.26 -3.99 -14.24
N THR A 23 0.13 -4.27 -15.47
CA THR A 23 -0.53 -3.77 -16.66
C THR A 23 -1.01 -4.88 -17.58
N ASP A 24 -2.21 -4.72 -18.11
CA ASP A 24 -2.73 -5.46 -19.25
C ASP A 24 -3.62 -4.56 -20.12
N PRO A 25 -4.09 -5.00 -21.30
CA PRO A 25 -4.86 -4.14 -22.21
C PRO A 25 -6.13 -3.50 -21.60
N ARG A 26 -6.62 -3.98 -20.46
CA ARG A 26 -7.86 -3.48 -19.82
C ARG A 26 -7.66 -2.97 -18.41
N SER A 27 -6.54 -3.28 -17.79
CA SER A 27 -6.28 -2.90 -16.40
C SER A 27 -4.88 -2.33 -16.21
N ASP A 28 -4.79 -1.35 -15.31
CA ASP A 28 -3.56 -0.71 -14.89
C ASP A 28 -3.66 -0.53 -13.37
N ILE A 29 -2.85 -1.30 -12.63
CA ILE A 29 -2.89 -1.35 -11.18
C ILE A 29 -1.53 -0.96 -10.65
N TYR A 30 -1.48 0.12 -9.89
CA TYR A 30 -0.31 0.60 -9.19
C TYR A 30 -0.56 0.58 -7.68
N ASN A 31 0.29 -0.14 -6.95
CA ASN A 31 0.26 -0.22 -5.50
C ASN A 31 1.61 0.19 -4.95
N THR A 32 1.61 0.97 -3.90
CA THR A 32 2.81 1.36 -3.16
C THR A 32 2.57 1.24 -1.68
N ILE A 33 3.58 0.76 -0.95
CA ILE A 33 3.59 0.80 0.51
C ILE A 33 4.97 1.21 1.01
N LEU A 34 4.99 2.15 1.95
CA LEU A 34 6.18 2.65 2.61
C LEU A 34 6.21 2.12 4.05
N TYR A 35 7.28 1.42 4.41
CA TYR A 35 7.52 0.90 5.76
C TYR A 35 8.54 1.80 6.47
N PRO A 36 8.14 2.54 7.52
CA PRO A 36 9.10 3.34 8.27
C PRO A 36 10.06 2.43 9.05
N LYS A 37 11.20 2.97 9.43
CA LYS A 37 12.06 2.32 10.44
C LYS A 37 11.31 2.17 11.75
N THR A 38 11.68 1.18 12.53
CA THR A 38 11.08 0.89 13.83
C THR A 38 11.69 1.73 14.95
N GLY A 39 11.20 1.56 16.18
CA GLY A 39 11.65 2.36 17.33
C GLY A 39 10.78 3.59 17.59
N ALA A 40 9.85 3.90 16.69
CA ALA A 40 8.73 4.81 16.89
C ALA A 40 7.43 4.11 16.49
N ASP A 41 6.34 4.50 17.10
CA ASP A 41 5.02 3.88 16.88
C ASP A 41 4.33 4.52 15.65
N LEU A 42 4.86 4.20 14.47
CA LEU A 42 4.48 4.81 13.20
C LEU A 42 3.69 3.85 12.32
N PRO A 43 2.68 4.36 11.59
CA PRO A 43 2.01 3.59 10.54
C PRO A 43 2.88 3.46 9.29
N CYS A 44 2.60 2.45 8.48
CA CYS A 44 2.96 2.43 7.07
C CYS A 44 2.10 3.43 6.30
N PHE A 45 2.53 3.82 5.12
CA PHE A 45 1.70 4.55 4.16
C PHE A 45 1.42 3.67 2.96
N GLY A 46 0.13 3.44 2.68
CA GLY A 46 -0.33 2.66 1.53
C GLY A 46 -1.04 3.52 0.50
N MET A 47 -0.82 3.21 -0.77
CA MET A 47 -1.52 3.82 -1.89
C MET A 47 -1.82 2.79 -2.96
N ASP A 48 -3.07 2.78 -3.41
CA ASP A 48 -3.54 2.04 -4.57
C ASP A 48 -4.15 2.96 -5.61
N LEU A 49 -3.75 2.79 -6.85
CA LEU A 49 -4.40 3.33 -8.02
C LEU A 49 -4.75 2.15 -8.92
N MET A 50 -6.03 1.83 -9.03
CA MET A 50 -6.49 0.61 -9.69
C MET A 50 -7.47 0.95 -10.81
N LYS A 51 -6.97 1.02 -12.05
CA LYS A 51 -7.79 1.11 -13.25
C LYS A 51 -8.18 -0.30 -13.70
N PHE A 52 -9.45 -0.63 -13.62
CA PHE A 52 -9.98 -1.93 -14.08
C PHE A 52 -10.67 -1.86 -15.44
N SER A 53 -10.98 -0.67 -15.91
CA SER A 53 -11.60 -0.43 -17.22
C SER A 53 -11.43 1.04 -17.62
N GLU A 54 -11.83 1.37 -18.85
CA GLU A 54 -11.91 2.77 -19.33
C GLU A 54 -12.95 3.63 -18.59
N LYS A 55 -13.74 3.04 -17.70
CA LYS A 55 -14.84 3.73 -17.00
C LYS A 55 -14.64 3.87 -15.50
N LYS A 56 -13.65 3.15 -14.94
CA LYS A 56 -13.54 3.06 -13.47
C LYS A 56 -12.11 2.95 -13.01
N VAL A 57 -11.74 3.89 -12.15
CA VAL A 57 -10.53 3.86 -11.33
C VAL A 57 -10.94 3.85 -9.86
N ILE A 58 -10.22 3.10 -9.05
CA ILE A 58 -10.32 3.12 -7.59
C ILE A 58 -9.02 3.71 -7.06
N LEU A 59 -9.14 4.74 -6.24
CA LEU A 59 -8.03 5.35 -5.52
C LEU A 59 -8.16 5.02 -4.03
N VAL A 60 -7.07 4.61 -3.41
CA VAL A 60 -6.97 4.40 -1.96
C VAL A 60 -5.70 5.03 -1.45
N PHE A 61 -5.80 5.85 -0.41
CA PHE A 61 -4.66 6.37 0.36
C PHE A 61 -4.92 6.12 1.83
N ASP A 62 -3.95 5.58 2.55
CA ASP A 62 -4.13 5.34 3.97
C ASP A 62 -2.82 5.26 4.76
N PHE A 63 -2.94 5.50 6.06
CA PHE A 63 -1.92 5.23 7.07
C PHE A 63 -2.28 3.90 7.75
N GLN A 64 -1.53 2.86 7.44
CA GLN A 64 -1.81 1.51 7.89
C GLN A 64 -0.92 1.14 9.06
N HIS A 65 -1.51 1.03 10.26
CA HIS A 65 -0.74 0.75 11.47
C HIS A 65 -0.41 -0.75 11.60
N PRO A 66 0.86 -1.14 11.90
CA PRO A 66 1.23 -2.55 12.05
C PRO A 66 0.51 -3.24 13.22
N ARG A 67 0.07 -2.50 14.24
CA ARG A 67 -0.77 -3.06 15.31
C ARG A 67 -2.23 -3.14 14.86
N GLU A 68 -2.77 -4.35 14.81
CA GLU A 68 -4.19 -4.59 14.56
C GLU A 68 -5.06 -3.84 15.60
N LYS A 69 -6.21 -3.37 15.17
CA LYS A 69 -7.20 -2.65 16.01
C LYS A 69 -6.68 -1.36 16.65
N TYR A 70 -5.59 -0.82 16.14
CA TYR A 70 -5.10 0.48 16.54
C TYR A 70 -5.82 1.59 15.79
N LEU A 71 -6.88 2.10 16.41
CA LEU A 71 -7.67 3.19 15.81
C LEU A 71 -6.96 4.52 16.03
N PHE A 72 -6.67 5.23 14.95
CA PHE A 72 -6.04 6.55 14.99
C PHE A 72 -6.49 7.43 13.85
N SER A 73 -6.34 8.74 14.01
CA SER A 73 -6.57 9.73 12.97
C SER A 73 -5.46 10.77 12.94
N VAL A 74 -5.28 11.37 11.77
CA VAL A 74 -4.37 12.50 11.53
C VAL A 74 -5.19 13.75 11.34
N ASP A 75 -4.90 14.77 12.13
CA ASP A 75 -5.61 16.06 12.07
C ASP A 75 -5.39 16.75 10.71
N GLY A 76 -6.43 17.41 10.25
CA GLY A 76 -6.40 18.14 8.97
C GLY A 76 -6.64 17.28 7.72
N LEU A 77 -6.75 15.95 7.88
CA LEU A 77 -7.17 15.06 6.81
C LEU A 77 -8.65 14.68 6.96
N PRO A 78 -9.35 14.40 5.84
CA PRO A 78 -10.73 13.94 5.90
C PRO A 78 -10.81 12.60 6.61
N LYS A 79 -11.88 12.39 7.38
CA LYS A 79 -12.24 11.07 7.87
C LYS A 79 -13.02 10.29 6.80
N ASP A 80 -12.95 8.96 6.87
CA ASP A 80 -13.75 8.10 6.01
C ASP A 80 -15.24 8.41 6.18
N ASP A 81 -15.92 8.58 5.07
CA ASP A 81 -17.36 8.87 5.01
C ASP A 81 -18.23 7.59 4.98
N GLY A 82 -17.60 6.42 5.00
CA GLY A 82 -18.25 5.11 4.95
C GLY A 82 -18.95 4.79 3.63
N LYS A 83 -18.77 5.63 2.60
CA LYS A 83 -19.44 5.46 1.30
C LYS A 83 -18.90 4.25 0.53
N TYR A 84 -17.63 3.97 0.69
CA TYR A 84 -16.95 2.88 0.00
C TYR A 84 -16.35 1.93 1.03
N ARG A 85 -17.16 0.98 1.52
CA ARG A 85 -16.68 -0.05 2.43
C ARG A 85 -15.88 -1.09 1.65
N PHE A 86 -14.60 -1.01 1.75
CA PHE A 86 -13.65 -1.87 1.07
C PHE A 86 -12.76 -2.63 2.07
N PHE A 87 -12.78 -2.22 3.31
CA PHE A 87 -11.92 -2.67 4.41
C PHE A 87 -12.69 -2.45 5.72
N GLU A 88 -12.21 -3.06 6.78
CA GLU A 88 -12.74 -2.82 8.13
C GLU A 88 -11.84 -1.82 8.85
N MET A 89 -12.40 -0.66 9.16
CA MET A 89 -11.74 0.35 9.99
C MET A 89 -11.35 -0.26 11.36
N GLY A 90 -10.13 0.03 11.83
CA GLY A 90 -9.60 -0.57 13.06
C GLY A 90 -8.93 -1.93 12.88
N ASN A 91 -8.87 -2.45 11.63
CA ASN A 91 -8.05 -3.61 11.29
C ASN A 91 -6.85 -3.12 10.47
N HIS A 92 -5.88 -2.47 11.14
CA HIS A 92 -4.73 -1.80 10.56
C HIS A 92 -5.01 -0.46 9.84
N PHE A 93 -6.23 -0.20 9.40
CA PHE A 93 -6.59 1.02 8.67
C PHE A 93 -6.90 2.19 9.58
N SER A 94 -6.55 3.41 9.16
CA SER A 94 -6.82 4.64 9.90
C SER A 94 -8.27 5.13 9.73
N GLU A 95 -8.68 6.08 10.59
CA GLU A 95 -9.95 6.81 10.39
C GLU A 95 -9.90 7.74 9.15
N ASN A 96 -8.72 8.02 8.63
CA ASN A 96 -8.51 8.89 7.48
C ASN A 96 -8.38 8.14 6.16
N ILE A 97 -8.72 6.85 6.11
CA ILE A 97 -8.63 6.15 4.84
C ILE A 97 -9.45 6.86 3.77
N PHE A 98 -8.80 7.18 2.67
CA PHE A 98 -9.40 7.84 1.53
C PHE A 98 -9.67 6.83 0.43
N VAL A 99 -10.94 6.58 0.14
CA VAL A 99 -11.35 5.72 -0.97
C VAL A 99 -12.21 6.54 -1.92
N ARG A 100 -11.88 6.50 -3.22
CA ARG A 100 -12.70 7.15 -4.26
C ARG A 100 -12.80 6.29 -5.50
N TYR A 101 -13.98 6.32 -6.09
CA TYR A 101 -14.25 5.79 -7.42
C TYR A 101 -14.42 6.95 -8.37
N CYS A 102 -13.61 6.99 -9.43
CA CYS A 102 -13.64 8.04 -10.41
C CYS A 102 -13.44 7.47 -11.82
N LYS A 103 -13.58 8.31 -12.83
CA LYS A 103 -13.18 7.98 -14.19
C LYS A 103 -11.68 8.23 -14.38
N PRO A 104 -11.06 7.64 -15.42
CA PRO A 104 -9.63 7.85 -15.69
C PRO A 104 -9.24 9.32 -15.91
N ASP A 105 -10.10 10.12 -16.50
CA ASP A 105 -9.91 11.55 -16.74
C ASP A 105 -10.09 12.44 -15.49
N GLU A 106 -10.67 11.89 -14.42
CA GLU A 106 -10.89 12.56 -13.14
C GLU A 106 -9.77 12.28 -12.11
N VAL A 107 -8.82 11.38 -12.41
CA VAL A 107 -7.76 10.97 -11.46
C VAL A 107 -6.93 12.14 -10.96
N ASP A 108 -6.57 13.07 -11.86
CA ASP A 108 -5.73 14.21 -11.52
C ASP A 108 -6.40 15.19 -10.54
N GLU A 109 -7.71 15.19 -10.45
CA GLU A 109 -8.46 16.00 -9.46
C GLU A 109 -8.15 15.58 -8.02
N HIS A 110 -7.72 14.33 -7.81
CA HIS A 110 -7.35 13.78 -6.50
C HIS A 110 -5.86 13.96 -6.14
N LEU A 111 -5.04 14.45 -7.07
CA LEU A 111 -3.62 14.69 -6.83
C LEU A 111 -3.32 15.65 -5.67
N PRO A 112 -4.07 16.73 -5.45
CA PRO A 112 -3.88 17.60 -4.29
C PRO A 112 -4.08 16.85 -2.96
N MET A 113 -5.09 15.98 -2.88
CA MET A 113 -5.35 15.16 -1.71
C MET A 113 -4.21 14.16 -1.46
N PHE A 114 -3.74 13.47 -2.49
CA PHE A 114 -2.59 12.58 -2.39
C PHE A 114 -1.34 13.29 -1.86
N LYS A 115 -1.05 14.50 -2.39
CA LYS A 115 0.08 15.31 -1.92
C LYS A 115 -0.09 15.72 -0.44
N GLN A 116 -1.30 15.99 0.00
CA GLN A 116 -1.57 16.30 1.41
C GLN A 116 -1.27 15.10 2.30
N TYR A 117 -1.73 13.88 1.94
CA TYR A 117 -1.40 12.65 2.68
C TYR A 117 0.11 12.41 2.78
N LEU A 118 0.83 12.52 1.66
CA LEU A 118 2.29 12.40 1.65
C LEU A 118 2.98 13.44 2.53
N THR A 119 2.46 14.66 2.53
CA THR A 119 3.03 15.75 3.35
C THR A 119 2.86 15.45 4.83
N GLU A 120 1.67 15.02 5.25
CA GLU A 120 1.41 14.68 6.65
C GLU A 120 2.22 13.43 7.07
N TYR A 121 2.33 12.43 6.20
CA TYR A 121 3.15 11.26 6.46
C TYR A 121 4.64 11.61 6.63
N LYS A 122 5.16 12.45 5.73
CA LYS A 122 6.55 12.94 5.81
C LYS A 122 6.79 13.67 7.13
N LYS A 123 5.92 14.59 7.53
CA LYS A 123 6.01 15.28 8.82
C LYS A 123 6.03 14.31 10.00
N MET A 124 5.13 13.32 9.98
CA MET A 124 5.04 12.29 11.03
C MET A 124 6.35 11.52 11.16
N VAL A 125 6.93 11.08 10.06
CA VAL A 125 8.19 10.33 10.05
C VAL A 125 9.37 11.21 10.45
N GLU A 126 9.45 12.44 9.95
CA GLU A 126 10.54 13.37 10.28
C GLU A 126 10.53 13.79 11.76
N LEU A 127 9.35 14.02 12.35
CA LEU A 127 9.23 14.38 13.76
C LEU A 127 9.64 13.24 14.71
N ASN A 128 9.40 12.00 14.32
CA ASN A 128 9.70 10.84 15.17
C ASN A 128 11.09 10.26 14.91
N ASP A 129 11.72 10.58 13.80
CA ASP A 129 13.07 10.15 13.37
C ASP A 129 13.39 8.68 13.70
N PRO A 130 12.58 7.70 13.24
CA PRO A 130 12.75 6.29 13.59
C PRO A 130 14.08 5.75 13.07
N GLN A 131 14.79 4.95 13.91
CA GLN A 131 16.13 4.44 13.61
C GLN A 131 16.21 2.90 13.66
N GLY A 132 15.20 2.21 14.23
CA GLY A 132 15.22 0.76 14.38
C GLY A 132 15.03 0.02 13.06
N GLU A 133 15.59 -1.17 12.97
CA GLU A 133 15.53 -2.02 11.76
C GLU A 133 14.87 -3.38 12.02
N ASP A 134 14.14 -3.53 13.12
CA ASP A 134 13.41 -4.76 13.44
C ASP A 134 12.17 -4.91 12.57
N THR A 135 12.23 -5.77 11.57
CA THR A 135 11.11 -6.03 10.64
C THR A 135 10.04 -6.95 11.21
N THR A 136 10.28 -7.58 12.37
CA THR A 136 9.31 -8.53 12.95
C THR A 136 8.03 -7.84 13.39
N VAL A 137 8.07 -6.53 13.66
CA VAL A 137 6.89 -5.73 14.02
C VAL A 137 5.85 -5.66 12.89
N TYR A 138 6.23 -5.96 11.66
CA TYR A 138 5.36 -5.95 10.49
C TYR A 138 4.80 -7.32 10.13
N ALA A 139 5.19 -8.40 10.82
CA ALA A 139 4.85 -9.77 10.42
C ALA A 139 3.34 -10.03 10.38
N ASP A 140 2.61 -9.62 11.43
CA ASP A 140 1.16 -9.81 11.51
C ASP A 140 0.42 -8.90 10.51
N PHE A 141 0.91 -7.68 10.33
CA PHE A 141 0.41 -6.73 9.33
C PHE A 141 0.56 -7.29 7.91
N ASP A 142 1.75 -7.77 7.57
CA ASP A 142 2.01 -8.34 6.25
C ASP A 142 1.14 -9.57 5.99
N LYS A 143 0.99 -10.44 7.01
CA LYS A 143 0.13 -11.61 6.93
C LYS A 143 -1.32 -11.20 6.66
N TYR A 144 -1.85 -10.25 7.44
CA TYR A 144 -3.20 -9.72 7.26
C TYR A 144 -3.41 -9.17 5.84
N MET A 145 -2.50 -8.29 5.38
CA MET A 145 -2.60 -7.67 4.07
C MET A 145 -2.49 -8.69 2.94
N THR A 146 -1.65 -9.72 3.06
CA THR A 146 -1.52 -10.76 2.04
C THR A 146 -2.70 -11.72 2.00
N GLU A 147 -3.33 -12.01 3.13
CA GLU A 147 -4.51 -12.90 3.20
C GLU A 147 -5.77 -12.24 2.64
N LEU A 148 -5.95 -10.94 2.90
CA LEU A 148 -7.15 -10.18 2.50
C LEU A 148 -7.00 -9.41 1.19
N ASP A 149 -5.82 -9.41 0.59
CA ASP A 149 -5.57 -8.61 -0.61
C ASP A 149 -6.46 -9.06 -1.79
N PRO A 150 -7.40 -8.23 -2.25
CA PRO A 150 -8.23 -8.54 -3.40
C PRO A 150 -7.42 -8.73 -4.69
N VAL A 151 -6.17 -8.24 -4.73
CA VAL A 151 -5.23 -8.46 -5.82
C VAL A 151 -4.87 -9.94 -5.96
N ARG A 152 -4.88 -10.73 -4.87
CA ARG A 152 -4.63 -12.17 -4.94
C ARG A 152 -5.61 -12.87 -5.89
N GLY A 153 -6.91 -12.61 -5.77
CA GLY A 153 -7.92 -13.15 -6.68
C GLY A 153 -7.73 -12.72 -8.13
N TYR A 154 -7.37 -11.45 -8.33
CA TYR A 154 -7.06 -10.91 -9.65
C TYR A 154 -5.82 -11.56 -10.26
N LEU A 155 -4.74 -11.70 -9.51
CA LEU A 155 -3.50 -12.35 -9.95
C LEU A 155 -3.73 -13.82 -10.26
N LYS A 156 -4.49 -14.56 -9.43
CA LYS A 156 -4.86 -15.95 -9.65
C LYS A 156 -5.59 -16.14 -10.99
N GLY A 157 -6.53 -15.26 -11.30
CA GLY A 157 -7.25 -15.27 -12.58
C GLY A 157 -6.38 -14.93 -13.79
N LYS A 158 -5.27 -14.21 -13.60
CA LYS A 158 -4.39 -13.73 -14.69
C LYS A 158 -3.15 -14.60 -14.92
N PHE A 159 -2.54 -15.09 -13.87
CA PHE A 159 -1.23 -15.76 -13.92
C PHE A 159 -1.27 -17.21 -13.43
N GLY A 160 -2.42 -17.67 -12.93
CA GLY A 160 -2.58 -18.97 -12.29
C GLY A 160 -2.20 -18.97 -10.80
N GLU A 161 -2.57 -20.02 -10.09
CA GLU A 161 -2.48 -20.11 -8.64
C GLU A 161 -1.03 -20.04 -8.14
N GLU A 162 -0.15 -20.89 -8.68
CA GLU A 162 1.24 -20.99 -8.26
C GLU A 162 2.00 -19.66 -8.37
N LYS A 163 1.90 -18.99 -9.52
CA LYS A 163 2.52 -17.67 -9.71
C LYS A 163 1.90 -16.59 -8.83
N SER A 164 0.58 -16.64 -8.65
CA SER A 164 -0.11 -15.70 -7.77
C SER A 164 0.37 -15.83 -6.33
N GLU A 165 0.48 -17.05 -5.81
CA GLU A 165 0.98 -17.29 -4.46
C GLU A 165 2.44 -16.87 -4.28
N SER A 166 3.31 -17.20 -5.26
CA SER A 166 4.70 -16.72 -5.24
C SER A 166 4.75 -15.17 -5.19
N PHE A 167 3.98 -14.48 -6.03
CA PHE A 167 3.96 -13.02 -6.02
C PHE A 167 3.46 -12.43 -4.70
N VAL A 168 2.39 -12.98 -4.15
CA VAL A 168 1.84 -12.47 -2.88
C VAL A 168 2.81 -12.74 -1.72
N ASN A 169 3.36 -13.94 -1.62
CA ASN A 169 4.18 -14.33 -0.49
C ASN A 169 5.60 -13.79 -0.57
N ASP A 170 6.21 -13.79 -1.77
CA ASP A 170 7.62 -13.44 -1.94
C ASP A 170 7.85 -11.92 -2.06
N PHE A 171 6.87 -11.19 -2.57
CA PHE A 171 7.02 -9.76 -2.87
C PHE A 171 6.17 -8.83 -2.00
N LEU A 172 5.04 -9.30 -1.47
CA LEU A 172 4.17 -8.45 -0.66
C LEU A 172 4.56 -8.42 0.83
N SER A 173 5.39 -9.34 1.31
CA SER A 173 5.85 -9.40 2.71
C SER A 173 7.17 -8.67 2.94
N VAL A 174 7.30 -7.98 4.08
CA VAL A 174 8.58 -7.40 4.55
C VAL A 174 9.51 -8.47 5.12
N SER A 175 8.95 -9.60 5.56
CA SER A 175 9.70 -10.69 6.19
C SER A 175 10.79 -11.30 5.29
N TYR A 176 10.74 -11.03 3.99
CA TYR A 176 11.74 -11.45 3.03
C TYR A 176 12.82 -10.39 2.81
N THR A 177 13.75 -10.29 3.74
CA THR A 177 14.85 -9.31 3.69
C THR A 177 16.01 -9.69 2.75
N HIS A 178 15.90 -10.74 1.95
CA HIS A 178 17.02 -11.26 1.15
C HIS A 178 16.85 -11.24 -0.37
N LEU A 179 15.87 -10.54 -0.90
CA LEU A 179 15.75 -10.45 -2.35
C LEU A 179 16.41 -9.18 -2.87
N ARG A 180 17.48 -9.37 -3.63
CA ARG A 180 18.04 -8.37 -4.54
C ARG A 180 16.92 -7.85 -5.43
N ALA A 181 16.95 -6.56 -5.76
CA ALA A 181 16.06 -5.98 -6.76
C ALA A 181 16.11 -6.83 -8.04
N HIS A 182 15.13 -7.67 -8.25
CA HIS A 182 14.95 -8.41 -9.48
C HIS A 182 13.85 -7.70 -10.29
N GLU A 183 14.27 -7.02 -11.35
CA GLU A 183 13.32 -6.73 -12.43
C GLU A 183 12.93 -8.07 -13.06
N THR A 184 11.78 -8.58 -12.70
CA THR A 184 11.21 -9.73 -13.40
C THR A 184 10.33 -9.20 -14.53
N ARG A 185 10.89 -9.11 -15.73
CA ARG A 185 10.11 -8.89 -16.96
C ARG A 185 9.61 -10.27 -17.44
N PHE A 186 8.32 -10.43 -17.52
CA PHE A 186 7.66 -11.59 -18.14
C PHE A 186 6.92 -11.19 -19.41
#